data_5ae92aaf318c1b96e9532a313665fd2f
#
_entry.id   5ae92aaf318c1b96e9532a313665fd2f
#
_cell.length_a   1.000
_cell.length_b   1.000
_cell.length_c   1.000
_cell.angle_alpha   90.00
_cell.angle_beta   90.00
_cell.angle_gamma   90.00
#
_symmetry.space_group_name_H-M   'P 1'
#
loop_
_entity.id
_entity.type
_entity.pdbx_description
1 polymer ?
#
loop_
_entity_poly.entity_id
_entity_poly.type
_entity_poly.pdbx_seq_one_letter_code
_entity_poly.pdbx_strand_id
1 'polypeptide(L)'
;MKTIVQYFLILISLIIASYLVGTATAKDKSEVLYLTFDDDKQKDLSPNKTPIANFNKPHKVVKGVVGKAWLFDDNTAVLIDHQVFNDAFQESTFSVWLKEPDKDGILYEEGGGTNGYAVTLVGGKVEFATRDSGNQTTIKANYPFDGKWHTVITVFDQGTMQLYIDGVLKKEKSKVAGIGGHGNEMGIGQVNGGSAGGVVPKFTGTMDEFRITRRALTEKEIQDMIKDLLPVERFQKISTTWGAIKIHHN
;
A
#
# COMPACT_ATOMS: atom_id res chain seq x y z
N MET A 1 -4.78 -47.11 -33.46
CA MET A 1 -3.86 -46.56 -32.43
C MET A 1 -3.46 -45.11 -32.67
N LYS A 2 -3.03 -44.70 -33.88
CA LYS A 2 -2.59 -43.29 -34.14
C LYS A 2 -3.70 -42.26 -33.91
N THR A 3 -4.94 -42.56 -34.26
CA THR A 3 -6.09 -41.62 -34.12
C THR A 3 -6.45 -41.34 -32.68
N ILE A 4 -6.42 -42.34 -31.79
CA ILE A 4 -6.78 -42.18 -30.35
C ILE A 4 -5.71 -41.32 -29.63
N VAL A 5 -4.41 -41.47 -29.96
CA VAL A 5 -3.35 -40.65 -29.38
C VAL A 5 -3.49 -39.16 -29.77
N GLN A 6 -3.92 -38.92 -31.00
CA GLN A 6 -4.10 -37.54 -31.51
C GLN A 6 -5.27 -36.80 -30.80
N TYR A 7 -6.36 -37.49 -30.52
CA TYR A 7 -7.46 -36.92 -29.71
C TYR A 7 -7.09 -36.70 -28.26
N PHE A 8 -6.25 -37.59 -27.68
CA PHE A 8 -5.77 -37.42 -26.30
C PHE A 8 -4.84 -36.20 -26.15
N LEU A 9 -3.97 -35.93 -27.13
CA LEU A 9 -3.09 -34.76 -27.15
C LEU A 9 -3.88 -33.45 -27.34
N ILE A 10 -4.92 -33.45 -28.16
CA ILE A 10 -5.81 -32.29 -28.36
C ILE A 10 -6.62 -31.99 -27.08
N LEU A 11 -7.12 -33.03 -26.40
CA LEU A 11 -7.84 -32.85 -25.13
C LEU A 11 -6.93 -32.29 -24.04
N ILE A 12 -5.68 -32.75 -23.92
CA ILE A 12 -4.71 -32.24 -22.95
C ILE A 12 -4.34 -30.78 -23.26
N SER A 13 -4.19 -30.39 -24.53
CA SER A 13 -3.91 -29.01 -24.91
C SER A 13 -5.08 -28.06 -24.62
N LEU A 14 -6.31 -28.52 -24.75
CA LEU A 14 -7.51 -27.76 -24.39
C LEU A 14 -7.68 -27.61 -22.86
N ILE A 15 -7.31 -28.63 -22.08
CA ILE A 15 -7.34 -28.56 -20.62
C ILE A 15 -6.24 -27.62 -20.09
N ILE A 16 -5.05 -27.64 -20.69
CA ILE A 16 -3.94 -26.72 -20.30
C ILE A 16 -4.28 -25.27 -20.68
N ALA A 17 -4.95 -25.05 -21.83
CA ALA A 17 -5.39 -23.71 -22.23
C ALA A 17 -6.46 -23.10 -21.30
N SER A 18 -7.29 -23.93 -20.67
CA SER A 18 -8.30 -23.47 -19.71
C SER A 18 -7.73 -23.10 -18.33
N TYR A 19 -6.52 -23.57 -17.97
CA TYR A 19 -5.82 -23.18 -16.74
C TYR A 19 -4.99 -21.89 -16.87
N LEU A 20 -4.81 -21.37 -18.08
CA LEU A 20 -4.03 -20.15 -18.36
C LEU A 20 -4.91 -18.90 -18.56
N VAL A 21 -6.23 -19.02 -18.44
CA VAL A 21 -7.07 -17.84 -18.29
C VAL A 21 -6.90 -17.37 -16.85
N GLY A 22 -5.86 -16.61 -16.61
CA GLY A 22 -5.75 -15.80 -15.41
C GLY A 22 -7.04 -15.00 -15.30
N THR A 23 -7.83 -15.28 -14.29
CA THR A 23 -9.01 -14.47 -13.95
C THR A 23 -8.46 -13.07 -13.71
N ALA A 24 -8.68 -12.16 -14.68
CA ALA A 24 -8.50 -10.75 -14.41
C ALA A 24 -9.40 -10.44 -13.22
N THR A 25 -8.79 -10.34 -12.05
CA THR A 25 -9.52 -9.96 -10.83
C THR A 25 -10.14 -8.62 -11.13
N ALA A 26 -11.46 -8.54 -11.04
CA ALA A 26 -12.16 -7.26 -11.21
C ALA A 26 -11.51 -6.26 -10.25
N LYS A 27 -11.10 -5.08 -10.77
CA LYS A 27 -10.51 -4.04 -9.92
C LYS A 27 -11.45 -3.76 -8.76
N ASP A 28 -10.91 -3.77 -7.56
CA ASP A 28 -11.66 -3.48 -6.34
C ASP A 28 -12.16 -2.03 -6.38
N LYS A 29 -13.47 -1.85 -6.51
CA LYS A 29 -14.09 -0.52 -6.59
C LYS A 29 -13.92 0.31 -5.32
N SER A 30 -13.57 -0.32 -4.21
CA SER A 30 -13.26 0.39 -2.97
C SER A 30 -11.85 0.99 -2.96
N GLU A 31 -10.97 0.63 -3.89
CA GLU A 31 -9.67 1.29 -4.07
C GLU A 31 -9.91 2.68 -4.66
N VAL A 32 -9.66 3.72 -3.87
CA VAL A 32 -9.93 5.12 -4.20
C VAL A 32 -8.70 5.89 -4.67
N LEU A 33 -7.50 5.35 -4.40
CA LEU A 33 -6.23 5.90 -4.87
C LEU A 33 -5.19 4.81 -5.02
N TYR A 34 -4.50 4.80 -6.18
CA TYR A 34 -3.34 3.95 -6.43
C TYR A 34 -2.29 4.69 -7.26
N LEU A 35 -1.13 4.95 -6.66
CA LEU A 35 0.02 5.64 -7.26
C LEU A 35 1.22 4.69 -7.28
N THR A 36 1.77 4.42 -8.48
CA THR A 36 2.94 3.54 -8.65
C THR A 36 4.27 4.27 -8.55
N PHE A 37 4.28 5.60 -8.65
CA PHE A 37 5.51 6.41 -8.67
C PHE A 37 6.53 6.04 -9.78
N ASP A 38 6.09 5.40 -10.86
CA ASP A 38 6.94 4.92 -11.96
C ASP A 38 7.53 6.03 -12.85
N ASP A 39 6.85 7.16 -12.92
CA ASP A 39 7.27 8.29 -13.76
C ASP A 39 7.14 9.63 -13.02
N ASP A 40 7.45 10.74 -13.70
CA ASP A 40 7.35 12.09 -13.15
C ASP A 40 5.94 12.68 -13.22
N LYS A 41 4.97 11.93 -13.74
CA LYS A 41 3.56 12.32 -13.88
C LYS A 41 2.71 11.37 -13.05
N GLN A 42 2.09 11.89 -12.00
CA GLN A 42 1.20 11.08 -11.20
C GLN A 42 -0.17 10.93 -11.83
N LYS A 43 -0.64 9.70 -11.87
CA LYS A 43 -1.97 9.32 -12.32
C LYS A 43 -2.52 8.28 -11.37
N ASP A 44 -3.72 8.50 -10.90
CA ASP A 44 -4.44 7.49 -10.15
C ASP A 44 -4.81 6.30 -11.05
N LEU A 45 -4.29 5.13 -10.71
CA LEU A 45 -4.57 3.86 -11.40
C LEU A 45 -5.73 3.09 -10.79
N SER A 46 -6.31 3.58 -9.67
CA SER A 46 -7.51 2.99 -9.06
C SER A 46 -8.73 3.08 -10.00
N PRO A 47 -9.80 2.34 -9.75
CA PRO A 47 -11.07 2.51 -10.46
C PRO A 47 -11.67 3.91 -10.32
N ASN A 48 -11.39 4.60 -9.21
CA ASN A 48 -11.93 5.92 -8.92
C ASN A 48 -11.38 7.03 -9.83
N LYS A 49 -10.13 6.89 -10.31
CA LYS A 49 -9.48 7.89 -11.19
C LYS A 49 -9.42 9.29 -10.57
N THR A 50 -9.13 9.37 -9.28
CA THR A 50 -9.01 10.64 -8.55
C THR A 50 -8.07 11.61 -9.28
N PRO A 51 -8.51 12.82 -9.60
CA PRO A 51 -7.66 13.82 -10.25
C PRO A 51 -6.50 14.22 -9.32
N ILE A 52 -5.27 14.19 -9.83
CA ILE A 52 -4.08 14.65 -9.12
C ILE A 52 -3.59 15.91 -9.81
N ALA A 53 -4.10 17.05 -9.34
CA ALA A 53 -3.78 18.35 -9.94
C ALA A 53 -2.53 18.99 -9.35
N ASN A 54 -2.29 18.75 -8.04
CA ASN A 54 -1.22 19.39 -7.30
C ASN A 54 -0.19 18.36 -6.82
N PHE A 55 0.97 18.37 -7.39
CA PHE A 55 2.11 17.61 -6.89
C PHE A 55 3.41 18.34 -7.20
N ASN A 56 4.34 18.23 -6.26
CA ASN A 56 5.72 18.64 -6.45
C ASN A 56 6.51 17.41 -6.85
N LYS A 57 7.07 17.44 -8.06
CA LYS A 57 7.83 16.32 -8.63
C LYS A 57 9.06 16.00 -7.80
N PRO A 58 9.45 14.72 -7.71
CA PRO A 58 10.73 14.37 -7.10
C PRO A 58 11.89 14.88 -7.97
N HIS A 59 12.98 15.25 -7.34
CA HIS A 59 14.23 15.52 -8.05
C HIS A 59 14.78 14.25 -8.71
N LYS A 60 14.43 13.07 -8.20
CA LYS A 60 14.94 11.80 -8.69
C LYS A 60 13.88 10.69 -8.62
N VAL A 61 13.72 10.01 -9.75
CA VAL A 61 13.04 8.72 -9.85
C VAL A 61 14.10 7.62 -9.80
N VAL A 62 13.91 6.63 -8.94
CA VAL A 62 14.90 5.57 -8.66
C VAL A 62 14.30 4.20 -8.97
N LYS A 63 15.07 3.11 -8.76
CA LYS A 63 14.54 1.75 -8.88
C LYS A 63 13.57 1.46 -7.73
N GLY A 64 12.33 1.08 -8.06
CA GLY A 64 11.28 0.71 -7.12
C GLY A 64 11.34 -0.74 -6.64
N VAL A 65 10.41 -1.10 -5.79
CA VAL A 65 10.09 -2.48 -5.46
C VAL A 65 9.43 -3.15 -6.67
N VAL A 66 8.58 -2.40 -7.38
CA VAL A 66 8.09 -2.69 -8.72
C VAL A 66 8.49 -1.53 -9.62
N GLY A 67 9.00 -1.77 -10.83
CA GLY A 67 9.35 -0.70 -11.76
C GLY A 67 10.27 0.37 -11.16
N LYS A 68 9.74 1.57 -10.98
CA LYS A 68 10.43 2.74 -10.43
C LYS A 68 9.71 3.24 -9.16
N ALA A 69 10.35 4.18 -8.46
CA ALA A 69 9.87 4.80 -7.24
C ALA A 69 10.26 6.28 -7.17
N TRP A 70 9.58 7.07 -6.37
CA TRP A 70 9.96 8.46 -6.09
C TRP A 70 10.88 8.55 -4.87
N LEU A 71 12.01 9.23 -5.06
CA LEU A 71 12.81 9.73 -3.95
C LEU A 71 12.21 11.06 -3.48
N PHE A 72 11.55 11.02 -2.33
CA PHE A 72 11.00 12.21 -1.67
C PHE A 72 12.10 12.99 -0.95
N ASP A 73 11.99 14.29 -1.03
CA ASP A 73 12.77 15.28 -0.29
C ASP A 73 11.85 16.42 0.19
N ASP A 74 12.41 17.46 0.79
CA ASP A 74 11.64 18.60 1.32
C ASP A 74 10.75 19.32 0.29
N ASN A 75 10.98 19.08 -1.02
CA ASN A 75 10.22 19.69 -2.10
C ASN A 75 9.24 18.72 -2.77
N THR A 76 9.28 17.43 -2.42
CA THR A 76 8.46 16.39 -3.06
C THR A 76 7.19 16.15 -2.25
N ALA A 77 6.03 16.25 -2.90
CA ALA A 77 4.74 15.97 -2.29
C ALA A 77 3.68 15.65 -3.32
N VAL A 78 2.64 14.92 -2.94
CA VAL A 78 1.37 14.81 -3.68
C VAL A 78 0.28 15.35 -2.78
N LEU A 79 -0.40 16.40 -3.24
CA LEU A 79 -1.49 17.06 -2.53
C LEU A 79 -2.76 16.91 -3.35
N ILE A 80 -3.78 16.35 -2.75
CA ILE A 80 -5.09 16.13 -3.37
C ILE A 80 -6.14 16.90 -2.60
N ASP A 81 -6.98 17.59 -3.35
CA ASP A 81 -8.17 18.29 -2.87
C ASP A 81 -9.35 17.75 -3.66
N HIS A 82 -9.99 16.70 -3.16
CA HIS A 82 -11.05 15.99 -3.85
C HIS A 82 -12.05 15.40 -2.87
N GLN A 83 -13.34 15.52 -3.18
CA GLN A 83 -14.44 15.07 -2.32
C GLN A 83 -14.38 13.61 -1.87
N VAL A 84 -13.64 12.73 -2.56
CA VAL A 84 -13.45 11.34 -2.15
C VAL A 84 -12.74 11.21 -0.80
N PHE A 85 -12.12 12.29 -0.33
CA PHE A 85 -11.39 12.35 0.94
C PHE A 85 -12.10 13.19 2.01
N ASN A 86 -13.37 13.62 1.82
CA ASN A 86 -14.10 14.43 2.81
C ASN A 86 -15.15 13.68 3.61
N ASP A 87 -15.51 12.49 3.19
CA ASP A 87 -16.61 11.75 3.83
C ASP A 87 -16.14 11.06 5.12
N ALA A 88 -17.08 10.96 6.07
CA ALA A 88 -16.91 10.08 7.20
C ALA A 88 -16.77 8.63 6.72
N PHE A 89 -15.88 7.86 7.32
CA PHE A 89 -15.73 6.45 7.01
C PHE A 89 -15.52 5.58 8.26
N GLN A 90 -15.93 4.33 8.16
CA GLN A 90 -15.79 3.33 9.21
C GLN A 90 -14.74 2.28 8.85
N GLU A 91 -14.33 2.23 7.59
CA GLU A 91 -13.36 1.25 7.09
C GLU A 91 -12.39 1.93 6.13
N SER A 92 -11.10 1.65 6.28
CA SER A 92 -10.08 2.08 5.35
C SER A 92 -8.82 1.23 5.50
N THR A 93 -8.14 0.97 4.39
CA THR A 93 -6.79 0.41 4.36
C THR A 93 -5.88 1.34 3.59
N PHE A 94 -4.79 1.72 4.21
CA PHE A 94 -3.65 2.40 3.60
C PHE A 94 -2.50 1.43 3.43
N SER A 95 -1.76 1.52 2.34
CA SER A 95 -0.51 0.79 2.15
C SER A 95 0.51 1.58 1.34
N VAL A 96 1.79 1.42 1.67
CA VAL A 96 2.93 1.99 0.93
C VAL A 96 4.17 1.13 1.13
N TRP A 97 5.04 1.09 0.12
CA TRP A 97 6.40 0.57 0.28
C TRP A 97 7.36 1.73 0.53
N LEU A 98 8.24 1.55 1.52
CA LEU A 98 9.24 2.53 1.92
C LEU A 98 10.63 1.92 1.87
N LYS A 99 11.61 2.74 1.46
CA LYS A 99 13.03 2.41 1.55
C LYS A 99 13.82 3.62 2.02
N GLU A 100 14.70 3.40 3.00
CA GLU A 100 15.61 4.43 3.53
C GLU A 100 14.90 5.74 3.93
N PRO A 101 13.78 5.69 4.68
CA PRO A 101 13.14 6.90 5.16
C PRO A 101 13.95 7.54 6.28
N ASP A 102 13.80 8.86 6.46
CA ASP A 102 14.22 9.53 7.69
C ASP A 102 13.36 9.04 8.88
N LYS A 103 13.84 9.27 10.10
CA LYS A 103 13.16 8.82 11.33
C LYS A 103 11.87 9.56 11.63
N ASP A 104 11.69 10.74 11.02
CA ASP A 104 10.52 11.59 11.19
C ASP A 104 10.02 12.01 9.82
N GLY A 105 8.70 12.01 9.64
CA GLY A 105 8.07 12.45 8.39
C GLY A 105 6.64 11.98 8.25
N ILE A 106 5.85 12.74 7.51
CA ILE A 106 4.47 12.38 7.19
C ILE A 106 4.43 11.49 5.95
N LEU A 107 3.87 10.30 6.09
CA LEU A 107 3.67 9.39 4.95
C LEU A 107 2.38 9.72 4.22
N TYR A 108 1.32 9.88 4.98
CA TYR A 108 -0.03 10.14 4.51
C TYR A 108 -0.85 10.83 5.59
N GLU A 109 -1.73 11.74 5.17
CA GLU A 109 -2.77 12.30 6.00
C GLU A 109 -4.00 12.67 5.17
N GLU A 110 -5.17 12.66 5.80
CA GLU A 110 -6.41 13.24 5.31
C GLU A 110 -7.20 13.86 6.46
N GLY A 111 -7.94 14.94 6.15
CA GLY A 111 -8.68 15.70 7.14
C GLY A 111 -7.77 16.60 7.97
N GLY A 112 -7.99 16.67 9.27
CA GLY A 112 -7.28 17.65 10.08
C GLY A 112 -7.29 17.40 11.58
N GLY A 113 -7.14 18.49 12.34
CA GLY A 113 -7.05 18.47 13.80
C GLY A 113 -8.35 18.14 14.54
N THR A 114 -9.49 18.14 13.86
CA THR A 114 -10.80 17.77 14.45
C THR A 114 -11.16 16.34 14.12
N ASN A 115 -11.23 16.03 12.83
CA ASN A 115 -11.46 14.68 12.32
C ASN A 115 -10.38 14.38 11.27
N GLY A 116 -9.86 13.19 11.26
CA GLY A 116 -8.84 12.82 10.28
C GLY A 116 -8.12 11.52 10.57
N TYR A 117 -7.25 11.19 9.63
CA TYR A 117 -6.46 9.97 9.59
C TYR A 117 -5.03 10.33 9.18
N ALA A 118 -4.04 9.82 9.87
CA ALA A 118 -2.65 10.08 9.50
C ALA A 118 -1.75 8.87 9.76
N VAL A 119 -0.78 8.68 8.89
CA VAL A 119 0.33 7.73 9.06
C VAL A 119 1.64 8.51 8.96
N THR A 120 2.44 8.43 10.01
CA THR A 120 3.67 9.21 10.17
C THR A 120 4.83 8.33 10.61
N LEU A 121 6.06 8.82 10.43
CA LEU A 121 7.23 8.36 11.16
C LEU A 121 7.55 9.40 12.24
N VAL A 122 7.75 8.94 13.49
CA VAL A 122 8.15 9.78 14.62
C VAL A 122 9.15 9.02 15.49
N GLY A 123 10.37 9.53 15.59
CA GLY A 123 11.45 8.91 16.35
C GLY A 123 11.76 7.47 15.89
N GLY A 124 11.63 7.19 14.60
CA GLY A 124 11.87 5.87 14.00
C GLY A 124 10.74 4.85 14.21
N LYS A 125 9.56 5.30 14.63
CA LYS A 125 8.35 4.47 14.72
C LYS A 125 7.34 4.91 13.68
N VAL A 126 6.68 3.95 13.07
CA VAL A 126 5.44 4.22 12.34
C VAL A 126 4.36 4.48 13.37
N GLU A 127 3.68 5.61 13.23
CA GLU A 127 2.51 5.98 14.01
C GLU A 127 1.29 6.04 13.09
N PHE A 128 0.25 5.31 13.46
CA PHE A 128 -1.06 5.40 12.86
C PHE A 128 -1.97 6.15 13.84
N ALA A 129 -2.47 7.30 13.43
CA ALA A 129 -3.32 8.17 14.23
C ALA A 129 -4.68 8.40 13.56
N THR A 130 -5.73 8.42 14.39
CA THR A 130 -7.07 8.86 14.02
C THR A 130 -7.49 9.99 14.93
N ARG A 131 -8.34 10.92 14.44
CA ARG A 131 -9.03 11.91 15.25
C ARG A 131 -10.54 11.86 15.00
N ASP A 132 -11.27 11.97 16.08
CA ASP A 132 -12.70 12.18 16.07
C ASP A 132 -13.03 13.28 17.09
N SER A 133 -13.69 14.34 16.61
CA SER A 133 -14.10 15.48 17.46
C SER A 133 -12.94 16.06 18.27
N GLY A 134 -11.73 16.10 17.69
CA GLY A 134 -10.49 16.56 18.32
C GLY A 134 -9.77 15.54 19.18
N ASN A 135 -10.39 14.41 19.52
CA ASN A 135 -9.76 13.36 20.33
C ASN A 135 -8.88 12.47 19.48
N GLN A 136 -7.58 12.45 19.78
CA GLN A 136 -6.61 11.64 19.06
C GLN A 136 -6.45 10.24 19.67
N THR A 137 -6.45 9.23 18.83
CA THR A 137 -5.96 7.89 19.17
C THR A 137 -4.78 7.55 18.27
N THR A 138 -3.71 6.98 18.84
CA THR A 138 -2.50 6.60 18.11
C THR A 138 -2.05 5.21 18.52
N ILE A 139 -1.66 4.38 17.55
CA ILE A 139 -0.90 3.14 17.75
C ILE A 139 0.44 3.24 17.04
N LYS A 140 1.49 2.54 17.54
CA LYS A 140 2.86 2.71 17.10
C LYS A 140 3.60 1.37 16.99
N ALA A 141 4.50 1.27 15.99
CA ALA A 141 5.42 0.15 15.83
C ALA A 141 6.79 0.61 15.33
N ASN A 142 7.86 -0.09 15.70
CA ASN A 142 9.20 0.23 15.20
C ASN A 142 9.30 -0.06 13.71
N TYR A 143 9.85 0.87 12.92
CA TYR A 143 10.20 0.65 11.52
C TYR A 143 11.60 0.00 11.42
N PRO A 144 11.83 -0.99 10.56
CA PRO A 144 13.16 -1.58 10.37
C PRO A 144 14.02 -0.69 9.45
N PHE A 145 15.03 -0.01 10.01
CA PHE A 145 15.96 0.84 9.27
C PHE A 145 17.17 0.05 8.77
N ASP A 146 16.96 -0.96 7.92
CA ASP A 146 18.01 -1.87 7.42
C ASP A 146 18.40 -1.62 5.94
N GLY A 147 17.89 -0.52 5.35
CA GLY A 147 18.17 -0.14 3.96
C GLY A 147 17.41 -0.95 2.91
N LYS A 148 16.48 -1.82 3.31
CA LYS A 148 15.64 -2.61 2.39
C LYS A 148 14.26 -1.97 2.21
N TRP A 149 13.52 -2.50 1.25
CA TRP A 149 12.12 -2.19 1.07
C TRP A 149 11.26 -2.88 2.14
N HIS A 150 10.40 -2.10 2.80
CA HIS A 150 9.41 -2.57 3.77
C HIS A 150 8.03 -2.00 3.45
N THR A 151 6.98 -2.80 3.67
CA THR A 151 5.61 -2.28 3.60
C THR A 151 5.17 -1.72 4.93
N VAL A 152 4.45 -0.60 4.87
CA VAL A 152 3.65 -0.07 5.98
C VAL A 152 2.20 -0.15 5.58
N ILE A 153 1.38 -0.84 6.36
CA ILE A 153 -0.04 -1.00 6.10
C ILE A 153 -0.81 -0.67 7.37
N THR A 154 -1.85 0.16 7.26
CA THR A 154 -2.77 0.42 8.35
C THR A 154 -4.18 0.06 7.94
N VAL A 155 -4.91 -0.59 8.82
CA VAL A 155 -6.31 -0.95 8.65
C VAL A 155 -7.12 -0.27 9.75
N PHE A 156 -8.16 0.44 9.36
CA PHE A 156 -9.23 0.89 10.24
C PHE A 156 -10.48 0.09 9.91
N ASP A 157 -11.01 -0.61 10.88
CA ASP A 157 -12.18 -1.49 10.74
C ASP A 157 -13.15 -1.25 11.90
N GLN A 158 -14.20 -0.49 11.65
CA GLN A 158 -15.33 -0.26 12.57
C GLN A 158 -14.89 -0.01 14.02
N GLY A 159 -13.93 0.90 14.20
CA GLY A 159 -13.38 1.23 15.51
C GLY A 159 -12.24 0.32 15.99
N THR A 160 -11.66 -0.49 15.11
CA THR A 160 -10.41 -1.21 15.35
C THR A 160 -9.31 -0.66 14.46
N MET A 161 -8.20 -0.25 15.06
CA MET A 161 -6.97 0.19 14.38
C MET A 161 -5.97 -0.96 14.37
N GLN A 162 -5.39 -1.26 13.20
CA GLN A 162 -4.34 -2.27 13.04
C GLN A 162 -3.17 -1.68 12.26
N LEU A 163 -1.95 -1.99 12.69
CA LEU A 163 -0.71 -1.57 12.05
C LEU A 163 0.13 -2.79 11.71
N TYR A 164 0.42 -2.96 10.42
CA TYR A 164 1.25 -4.02 9.88
C TYR A 164 2.55 -3.46 9.32
N ILE A 165 3.64 -4.21 9.45
CA ILE A 165 4.90 -3.99 8.76
C ILE A 165 5.29 -5.32 8.11
N ASP A 166 5.54 -5.31 6.80
CA ASP A 166 5.83 -6.49 5.97
C ASP A 166 4.73 -7.56 6.08
N GLY A 167 3.47 -7.12 6.16
CA GLY A 167 2.31 -7.99 6.30
C GLY A 167 2.17 -8.66 7.68
N VAL A 168 3.02 -8.33 8.64
CA VAL A 168 2.94 -8.85 10.01
C VAL A 168 2.27 -7.83 10.91
N LEU A 169 1.17 -8.21 11.57
CA LEU A 169 0.50 -7.37 12.57
C LEU A 169 1.46 -7.02 13.71
N LYS A 170 1.71 -5.74 13.90
CA LYS A 170 2.61 -5.22 14.95
C LYS A 170 1.85 -4.63 16.12
N LYS A 171 0.70 -4.01 15.85
CA LYS A 171 -0.12 -3.37 16.89
C LYS A 171 -1.59 -3.35 16.48
N GLU A 172 -2.45 -3.52 17.48
CA GLU A 172 -3.90 -3.39 17.35
C GLU A 172 -4.47 -2.59 18.53
N LYS A 173 -5.55 -1.87 18.29
CA LYS A 173 -6.36 -1.20 19.32
C LYS A 173 -7.82 -1.14 18.86
N SER A 174 -8.72 -1.71 19.65
CA SER A 174 -10.16 -1.65 19.44
C SER A 174 -10.83 -0.57 20.29
N LYS A 175 -12.13 -0.35 20.05
CA LYS A 175 -12.99 0.64 20.72
C LYS A 175 -12.53 2.08 20.47
N VAL A 176 -12.06 2.33 19.25
CA VAL A 176 -11.73 3.66 18.76
C VAL A 176 -12.98 4.23 18.08
N ALA A 177 -13.22 5.52 18.23
CA ALA A 177 -14.31 6.18 17.52
C ALA A 177 -14.10 6.10 16.00
N GLY A 178 -15.18 6.16 15.24
CA GLY A 178 -15.15 6.28 13.79
C GLY A 178 -14.48 7.59 13.34
N ILE A 179 -14.19 7.70 12.06
CA ILE A 179 -13.62 8.94 11.50
C ILE A 179 -14.77 9.75 10.91
N GLY A 180 -15.05 10.90 11.55
CA GLY A 180 -16.08 11.83 11.10
C GLY A 180 -15.72 12.52 9.78
N GLY A 181 -16.71 13.17 9.16
CA GLY A 181 -16.50 14.00 7.97
C GLY A 181 -15.48 15.10 8.22
N HIS A 182 -14.65 15.37 7.22
CA HIS A 182 -13.56 16.35 7.28
C HIS A 182 -13.42 17.09 5.94
N GLY A 183 -12.42 17.95 5.77
CA GLY A 183 -12.16 18.64 4.51
C GLY A 183 -11.65 17.66 3.42
N ASN A 184 -11.66 18.12 2.18
CA ASN A 184 -11.24 17.34 1.00
C ASN A 184 -9.73 17.10 0.92
N GLU A 185 -8.98 17.75 1.80
CA GLU A 185 -7.51 17.80 1.72
C GLU A 185 -6.90 16.47 2.14
N MET A 186 -6.01 15.99 1.34
CA MET A 186 -5.11 14.89 1.69
C MET A 186 -3.70 15.17 1.16
N GLY A 187 -2.71 14.67 1.88
CA GLY A 187 -1.30 14.83 1.54
C GLY A 187 -0.48 13.56 1.65
N ILE A 188 0.47 13.41 0.73
CA ILE A 188 1.50 12.36 0.72
C ILE A 188 2.85 13.05 0.77
N GLY A 189 3.68 12.68 1.75
CA GLY A 189 5.00 13.29 1.97
C GLY A 189 4.95 14.69 2.58
N GLN A 190 3.81 15.35 2.60
CA GLN A 190 3.58 16.66 3.18
C GLN A 190 2.14 16.78 3.66
N VAL A 191 1.91 17.56 4.71
CA VAL A 191 0.56 17.92 5.17
C VAL A 191 -0.10 18.86 4.15
N ASN A 192 -1.38 18.61 3.86
CA ASN A 192 -2.25 19.48 3.09
C ASN A 192 -3.37 20.00 4.02
N GLY A 193 -3.17 21.17 4.63
CA GLY A 193 -4.09 21.73 5.64
C GLY A 193 -3.71 21.32 7.06
N GLY A 194 -4.54 20.54 7.75
CA GLY A 194 -4.29 20.01 9.08
C GLY A 194 -3.80 18.56 9.08
N SER A 195 -3.42 18.02 10.24
CA SER A 195 -3.05 16.61 10.37
C SER A 195 -3.58 15.99 11.65
N ALA A 196 -4.18 14.81 11.53
CA ALA A 196 -4.56 13.97 12.67
C ALA A 196 -3.32 13.47 13.45
N GLY A 197 -2.18 13.35 12.81
CA GLY A 197 -0.90 12.95 13.42
C GLY A 197 -0.17 14.03 14.19
N GLY A 198 -0.67 15.28 14.14
CA GLY A 198 0.00 16.44 14.74
C GLY A 198 1.08 17.04 13.83
N VAL A 199 2.01 17.80 14.41
CA VAL A 199 3.07 18.47 13.66
C VAL A 199 4.25 17.49 13.46
N VAL A 200 4.48 17.12 12.22
CA VAL A 200 5.63 16.30 11.79
C VAL A 200 6.29 16.95 10.57
N PRO A 201 7.60 16.74 10.35
CA PRO A 201 8.27 17.26 9.15
C PRO A 201 7.74 16.59 7.88
N LYS A 202 8.12 17.14 6.73
CA LYS A 202 7.90 16.49 5.44
C LYS A 202 8.66 15.17 5.40
N PHE A 203 8.15 14.22 4.64
CA PHE A 203 8.81 12.93 4.45
C PHE A 203 10.03 13.07 3.53
N THR A 204 11.12 12.45 3.92
CA THR A 204 12.29 12.18 3.06
C THR A 204 12.57 10.69 3.04
N GLY A 205 12.96 10.18 1.88
CA GLY A 205 13.14 8.75 1.63
C GLY A 205 12.47 8.30 0.33
N THR A 206 12.42 7.01 0.09
CA THR A 206 11.82 6.47 -1.13
C THR A 206 10.46 5.85 -0.86
N MET A 207 9.45 6.24 -1.65
CA MET A 207 8.11 5.64 -1.64
C MET A 207 7.79 4.97 -2.97
N ASP A 208 7.03 3.86 -2.89
CA ASP A 208 6.53 3.10 -4.03
C ASP A 208 5.17 2.47 -3.69
N GLU A 209 4.35 2.19 -4.70
CA GLU A 209 3.11 1.42 -4.60
C GLU A 209 2.14 1.93 -3.49
N PHE A 210 1.86 3.22 -3.51
CA PHE A 210 0.96 3.87 -2.55
C PHE A 210 -0.50 3.58 -2.88
N ARG A 211 -1.29 3.08 -1.90
CA ARG A 211 -2.71 2.74 -2.09
C ARG A 211 -3.58 3.17 -0.93
N ILE A 212 -4.82 3.54 -1.26
CA ILE A 212 -5.91 3.75 -0.30
C ILE A 212 -7.14 3.00 -0.78
N THR A 213 -7.70 2.18 0.11
CA THR A 213 -8.90 1.39 -0.12
C THR A 213 -9.92 1.71 0.98
N ARG A 214 -11.15 2.08 0.62
CA ARG A 214 -12.25 2.38 1.56
C ARG A 214 -12.99 1.11 1.99
N ARG A 215 -12.22 0.13 2.43
CA ARG A 215 -12.65 -1.04 3.20
C ARG A 215 -11.49 -1.58 4.02
N ALA A 216 -11.81 -2.35 5.04
CA ALA A 216 -10.83 -3.10 5.79
C ALA A 216 -10.38 -4.33 4.96
N LEU A 217 -9.09 -4.43 4.64
CA LEU A 217 -8.51 -5.64 4.06
C LEU A 217 -8.29 -6.67 5.16
N THR A 218 -8.63 -7.92 4.87
CA THR A 218 -8.29 -9.05 5.71
C THR A 218 -6.80 -9.34 5.67
N GLU A 219 -6.26 -10.03 6.69
CA GLU A 219 -4.86 -10.45 6.71
C GLU A 219 -4.46 -11.24 5.45
N LYS A 220 -5.34 -12.10 4.96
CA LYS A 220 -5.11 -12.85 3.73
C LYS A 220 -4.97 -11.92 2.52
N GLU A 221 -5.84 -10.93 2.36
CA GLU A 221 -5.77 -9.96 1.27
C GLU A 221 -4.50 -9.10 1.36
N ILE A 222 -4.07 -8.72 2.56
CA ILE A 222 -2.79 -8.04 2.80
C ILE A 222 -1.62 -8.90 2.32
N GLN A 223 -1.61 -10.19 2.68
CA GLN A 223 -0.56 -11.12 2.25
C GLN A 223 -0.56 -11.33 0.73
N ASP A 224 -1.74 -11.48 0.12
CA ASP A 224 -1.87 -11.63 -1.33
C ASP A 224 -1.40 -10.34 -2.06
N MET A 225 -1.80 -9.15 -1.59
CA MET A 225 -1.34 -7.87 -2.14
C MET A 225 0.20 -7.72 -2.11
N ILE A 226 0.84 -8.10 -1.02
CA ILE A 226 2.31 -8.06 -0.89
C ILE A 226 2.96 -9.05 -1.86
N LYS A 227 2.42 -10.25 -1.99
CA LYS A 227 2.92 -11.28 -2.90
C LYS A 227 2.85 -10.85 -4.36
N ASP A 228 1.73 -10.27 -4.76
CA ASP A 228 1.48 -9.88 -6.15
C ASP A 228 2.45 -8.78 -6.62
N LEU A 229 2.98 -7.98 -5.68
CA LEU A 229 3.97 -6.94 -5.95
C LEU A 229 5.43 -7.44 -5.93
N LEU A 230 5.70 -8.61 -5.33
CA LEU A 230 7.05 -9.15 -5.30
C LEU A 230 7.36 -9.91 -6.60
N PRO A 231 8.53 -9.68 -7.26
CA PRO A 231 8.91 -10.41 -8.47
C PRO A 231 8.87 -11.92 -8.25
N VAL A 232 8.25 -12.65 -9.17
CA VAL A 232 8.08 -14.12 -9.16
C VAL A 232 9.43 -14.88 -9.03
N GLU A 233 10.55 -14.24 -9.32
CA GLU A 233 11.89 -14.83 -9.26
C GLU A 233 12.30 -15.33 -7.85
N ARG A 234 11.73 -14.79 -6.78
CA ARG A 234 11.98 -15.28 -5.42
C ARG A 234 11.33 -16.63 -5.12
N PHE A 235 10.24 -16.96 -5.81
CA PHE A 235 9.52 -18.23 -5.60
C PHE A 235 10.05 -19.38 -6.49
N GLN A 236 10.66 -19.10 -7.64
CA GLN A 236 11.23 -20.14 -8.51
C GLN A 236 12.51 -20.76 -7.94
N LYS A 237 13.29 -20.05 -7.11
CA LYS A 237 14.50 -20.63 -6.49
C LYS A 237 14.24 -21.76 -5.49
N ILE A 238 13.03 -21.85 -4.93
CA ILE A 238 12.69 -22.92 -3.97
C ILE A 238 12.29 -24.20 -4.71
N SER A 239 11.62 -24.10 -5.87
CA SER A 239 11.16 -25.28 -6.62
C SER A 239 12.28 -26.01 -7.39
N THR A 240 13.32 -25.28 -7.83
CA THR A 240 14.46 -25.89 -8.56
C THR A 240 15.41 -26.65 -7.64
N THR A 241 15.51 -26.28 -6.35
CA THR A 241 16.37 -26.99 -5.38
C THR A 241 15.81 -28.36 -5.02
N TRP A 242 14.47 -28.54 -5.00
CA TRP A 242 13.83 -29.83 -4.74
C TRP A 242 13.88 -30.78 -5.96
N GLY A 243 13.92 -30.25 -7.18
CA GLY A 243 14.09 -31.02 -8.40
C GLY A 243 15.51 -31.63 -8.54
N ALA A 244 16.54 -30.91 -8.08
CA ALA A 244 17.93 -31.36 -8.15
C ALA A 244 18.26 -32.46 -7.12
N ILE A 245 17.54 -32.54 -6.00
CA ILE A 245 17.78 -33.55 -4.94
C ILE A 245 17.25 -34.94 -5.33
N LYS A 246 16.28 -35.04 -6.26
CA LYS A 246 15.72 -36.34 -6.70
C LYS A 246 16.49 -37.10 -7.76
N ILE A 247 17.52 -36.50 -8.33
CA ILE A 247 18.30 -37.13 -9.47
C ILE A 247 19.51 -37.91 -9.00
N HIS A 248 19.86 -37.88 -7.69
CA HIS A 248 21.07 -38.59 -7.20
C HIS A 248 20.80 -39.85 -6.36
N HIS A 249 19.63 -40.49 -6.50
CA HIS A 249 19.36 -41.80 -5.94
C HIS A 249 18.78 -42.74 -7.01
N ASN A 250 19.64 -43.23 -7.87
CA ASN A 250 19.56 -44.53 -8.57
C ASN A 250 20.97 -45.03 -8.87
#